data_6d7a2a986328926e4389a89ae071003f
#
_entry.id   6d7a2a986328926e4389a89ae071003f
#
_cell.length_a   1.000
_cell.length_b   1.000
_cell.length_c   1.000
_cell.angle_alpha   90.00
_cell.angle_beta   90.00
_cell.angle_gamma   90.00
#
_symmetry.space_group_name_H-M   'P 1'
#
loop_
_entity.id
_entity.type
_entity.pdbx_description
1 polymer ?
#
loop_
_entity_poly.entity_id
_entity_poly.type
_entity_poly.pdbx_seq_one_letter_code
_entity_poly.pdbx_strand_id
1 'polypeptide(L)'
;MTLQLTIAQASATGPRTENQDALRVVTPPAGLAASKGHLFALADGVSQCADGGLAARLTVQALASDYYATPETWAIAQALDRLLLSQNRWLQANGGGQPLLTTLTALVLRGRRFTLAHVGDCRLYRWRDGELECLTQDHVWEQPGMQHVLKRALGLDQHLVVDYRDGELQDGESFLLASDGVWATLGDAGIRRILADAREPRGAAETLVKAAHLAGSQDNASALLVRIDALPASGLGDTLAQLEHWPLPPELRHGQMFEGWQVEGRLAQSRQSLIYRVRDAQQRPWLLKTLPPALHDEPRASQALLLEEWFLRRVQGRHFPELHGLPQRQHLYYVMREYPGQTLAERLRQGPLPLAKWQSLAPRLLHALGQLHRRNILHRDVKPENLHLGEDGELRLLDFGLAYCPGLSGDEAHQLPGTPSYLAPESFQGAAPEPRQDLYAAGVTLYRLLCERYPYGEIEAFQHPRFGSPTPASRYRPDLPAWLDAWLLRALVADPAQRFETAEQALLELEQGEHQAGLASRPRPLLEREPLRFWRGLALASLLFNLALLAWLLRH
;
A
#
# COMPACT_ATOMS: atom_id res chain seq x y z
N MET A 1 13.97 -15.47 -13.96
CA MET A 1 13.85 -14.81 -15.28
C MET A 1 12.63 -13.92 -15.24
N THR A 2 12.64 -12.77 -15.91
CA THR A 2 11.48 -11.87 -16.05
C THR A 2 10.62 -12.31 -17.22
N LEU A 3 9.33 -11.95 -17.21
CA LEU A 3 8.41 -12.13 -18.34
C LEU A 3 9.00 -11.48 -19.60
N GLN A 4 9.14 -12.25 -20.70
CA GLN A 4 9.63 -11.75 -21.98
C GLN A 4 8.47 -11.56 -22.95
N LEU A 5 8.41 -10.40 -23.56
CA LEU A 5 7.30 -9.98 -24.40
C LEU A 5 7.81 -9.40 -25.72
N THR A 6 7.15 -9.79 -26.82
CA THR A 6 7.24 -9.05 -28.08
C THR A 6 5.97 -8.24 -28.28
N ILE A 7 6.12 -6.93 -28.47
CA ILE A 7 5.03 -5.97 -28.52
C ILE A 7 5.02 -5.28 -29.88
N ALA A 8 3.85 -5.16 -30.47
CA ALA A 8 3.62 -4.43 -31.69
C ALA A 8 2.33 -3.64 -31.63
N GLN A 9 2.34 -2.43 -32.18
CA GLN A 9 1.16 -1.58 -32.24
C GLN A 9 1.08 -0.87 -33.60
N ALA A 10 -0.15 -0.67 -34.06
CA ALA A 10 -0.45 0.13 -35.23
C ALA A 10 -1.76 0.88 -34.98
N SER A 11 -1.82 2.11 -35.47
CA SER A 11 -3.02 2.95 -35.40
C SER A 11 -3.05 3.86 -36.64
N ALA A 12 -4.22 4.02 -37.21
CA ALA A 12 -4.42 4.88 -38.37
C ALA A 12 -5.75 5.62 -38.29
N THR A 13 -5.74 6.87 -38.74
CA THR A 13 -6.91 7.75 -38.74
C THR A 13 -7.99 7.27 -39.72
N GLY A 14 -7.59 6.58 -40.81
CA GLY A 14 -8.53 6.20 -41.86
C GLY A 14 -9.19 7.40 -42.57
N PRO A 15 -10.48 7.29 -42.92
CA PRO A 15 -11.21 8.36 -43.58
C PRO A 15 -11.65 9.50 -42.64
N ARG A 16 -11.52 9.32 -41.33
CA ARG A 16 -11.87 10.35 -40.33
C ARG A 16 -10.91 11.54 -40.40
N THR A 17 -11.32 12.69 -39.89
CA THR A 17 -10.50 13.92 -39.83
C THR A 17 -9.47 13.88 -38.70
N GLU A 18 -9.74 13.13 -37.64
CA GLU A 18 -8.91 12.98 -36.47
C GLU A 18 -8.88 11.53 -35.99
N ASN A 19 -7.75 11.11 -35.42
CA ASN A 19 -7.67 9.84 -34.73
C ASN A 19 -8.07 10.02 -33.26
N GLN A 20 -9.22 9.47 -32.88
CA GLN A 20 -9.75 9.48 -31.52
C GLN A 20 -9.37 8.24 -30.71
N ASP A 21 -8.73 7.26 -31.34
CA ASP A 21 -8.11 6.13 -30.64
C ASP A 21 -6.83 6.54 -29.91
N ALA A 22 -6.58 5.95 -28.76
CA ALA A 22 -5.36 6.13 -28.01
C ALA A 22 -4.82 4.79 -27.49
N LEU A 23 -3.54 4.53 -27.78
CA LEU A 23 -2.81 3.33 -27.34
C LEU A 23 -1.77 3.70 -26.28
N ARG A 24 -1.58 2.84 -25.30
CA ARG A 24 -0.50 2.98 -24.33
C ARG A 24 0.12 1.65 -23.97
N VAL A 25 1.45 1.63 -23.96
CA VAL A 25 2.28 0.50 -23.53
C VAL A 25 3.22 0.99 -22.44
N VAL A 26 3.28 0.29 -21.31
CA VAL A 26 4.25 0.56 -20.25
C VAL A 26 4.96 -0.74 -19.88
N THR A 27 6.26 -0.77 -20.12
CA THR A 27 7.17 -1.86 -19.76
C THR A 27 8.15 -1.34 -18.72
N PRO A 28 7.83 -1.40 -17.42
CA PRO A 28 8.63 -0.81 -16.38
C PRO A 28 9.94 -1.59 -16.13
N PRO A 29 10.92 -1.05 -15.38
CA PRO A 29 12.12 -1.78 -14.97
C PRO A 29 11.77 -3.08 -14.23
N ALA A 30 12.67 -4.08 -14.29
CA ALA A 30 12.42 -5.46 -13.84
C ALA A 30 11.84 -5.58 -12.42
N GLY A 31 12.30 -4.77 -11.48
CA GLY A 31 11.77 -4.77 -10.10
C GLY A 31 10.28 -4.36 -10.04
N LEU A 32 9.92 -3.31 -10.75
CA LEU A 32 8.55 -2.81 -10.82
C LEU A 32 7.67 -3.71 -11.71
N ALA A 33 8.22 -4.31 -12.76
CA ALA A 33 7.55 -5.30 -13.57
C ALA A 33 7.18 -6.56 -12.77
N ALA A 34 8.03 -6.98 -11.82
CA ALA A 34 7.74 -8.12 -10.96
C ALA A 34 6.58 -7.84 -9.98
N SER A 35 6.48 -6.61 -9.44
CA SER A 35 5.45 -6.25 -8.46
C SER A 35 4.16 -5.71 -9.09
N LYS A 36 4.24 -4.95 -10.19
CA LYS A 36 3.11 -4.28 -10.85
C LYS A 36 2.75 -4.88 -12.22
N GLY A 37 3.69 -5.56 -12.88
CA GLY A 37 3.48 -6.09 -14.23
C GLY A 37 3.70 -5.06 -15.33
N HIS A 38 3.37 -5.46 -16.55
CA HIS A 38 3.37 -4.64 -17.77
C HIS A 38 1.93 -4.22 -18.08
N LEU A 39 1.72 -2.96 -18.44
CA LEU A 39 0.40 -2.40 -18.72
C LEU A 39 0.25 -2.10 -20.22
N PHE A 40 -0.87 -2.53 -20.78
CA PHE A 40 -1.30 -2.28 -22.15
C PHE A 40 -2.70 -1.70 -22.11
N ALA A 41 -2.95 -0.63 -22.83
CA ALA A 41 -4.27 0.00 -22.86
C ALA A 41 -4.61 0.49 -24.26
N LEU A 42 -5.88 0.35 -24.61
CA LEU A 42 -6.52 0.91 -25.78
C LEU A 42 -7.79 1.61 -25.34
N ALA A 43 -7.97 2.84 -25.78
CA ALA A 43 -9.17 3.63 -25.59
C ALA A 43 -9.62 4.20 -26.91
N ASP A 44 -10.92 4.19 -27.16
CA ASP A 44 -11.59 4.80 -28.30
C ASP A 44 -12.46 5.94 -27.82
N GLY A 45 -12.26 7.11 -28.38
CA GLY A 45 -12.96 8.34 -28.00
C GLY A 45 -14.33 8.44 -28.67
N VAL A 46 -15.39 8.64 -27.89
CA VAL A 46 -16.75 8.73 -28.40
C VAL A 46 -16.94 10.03 -29.22
N SER A 47 -17.24 9.88 -30.51
CA SER A 47 -17.35 11.03 -31.44
C SER A 47 -18.47 12.03 -31.11
N GLN A 48 -19.48 11.63 -30.34
CA GLN A 48 -20.64 12.48 -29.99
C GLN A 48 -20.49 13.18 -28.62
N CYS A 49 -19.28 13.33 -28.10
CA CYS A 49 -18.99 14.03 -26.83
C CYS A 49 -18.23 15.34 -27.09
N ALA A 50 -17.82 16.02 -26.02
CA ALA A 50 -17.09 17.30 -26.11
C ALA A 50 -15.75 17.17 -26.89
N ASP A 51 -14.97 16.15 -26.61
CA ASP A 51 -13.71 15.80 -27.29
C ASP A 51 -13.33 14.34 -26.95
N GLY A 52 -13.71 13.40 -27.82
CA GLY A 52 -13.45 11.98 -27.63
C GLY A 52 -11.97 11.64 -27.66
N GLY A 53 -11.24 12.22 -28.60
CA GLY A 53 -9.81 12.00 -28.73
C GLY A 53 -9.01 12.47 -27.51
N LEU A 54 -9.38 13.62 -26.93
CA LEU A 54 -8.80 14.10 -25.67
C LEU A 54 -9.14 13.16 -24.52
N ALA A 55 -10.41 12.70 -24.43
CA ALA A 55 -10.84 11.76 -23.40
C ALA A 55 -10.03 10.45 -23.43
N ALA A 56 -9.85 9.86 -24.62
CA ALA A 56 -9.06 8.65 -24.82
C ALA A 56 -7.59 8.85 -24.42
N ARG A 57 -6.94 9.90 -24.95
CA ARG A 57 -5.52 10.19 -24.65
C ARG A 57 -5.28 10.40 -23.16
N LEU A 58 -6.12 11.21 -22.50
CA LEU A 58 -5.98 11.49 -21.05
C LEU A 58 -6.23 10.24 -20.21
N THR A 59 -7.18 9.39 -20.60
CA THR A 59 -7.49 8.16 -19.87
C THR A 59 -6.32 7.17 -19.90
N VAL A 60 -5.77 6.87 -21.07
CA VAL A 60 -4.62 5.95 -21.15
C VAL A 60 -3.36 6.54 -20.51
N GLN A 61 -3.18 7.86 -20.56
CA GLN A 61 -2.04 8.54 -19.94
C GLN A 61 -2.16 8.54 -18.41
N ALA A 62 -3.32 8.89 -17.85
CA ALA A 62 -3.57 8.85 -16.41
C ALA A 62 -3.39 7.44 -15.86
N LEU A 63 -3.98 6.44 -16.54
CA LEU A 63 -3.81 5.05 -16.16
C LEU A 63 -2.33 4.63 -16.14
N ALA A 64 -1.56 5.00 -17.15
CA ALA A 64 -0.13 4.65 -17.25
C ALA A 64 0.72 5.32 -16.16
N SER A 65 0.41 6.57 -15.80
CA SER A 65 1.14 7.31 -14.76
C SER A 65 0.80 6.82 -13.37
N ASP A 66 -0.50 6.72 -13.07
CA ASP A 66 -0.99 6.58 -11.71
C ASP A 66 -1.01 5.12 -11.26
N TYR A 67 -1.14 4.15 -12.20
CA TYR A 67 -1.12 2.74 -11.87
C TYR A 67 0.15 2.32 -11.11
N TYR A 68 1.30 2.78 -11.58
CA TYR A 68 2.59 2.45 -10.94
C TYR A 68 2.85 3.21 -9.65
N ALA A 69 2.10 4.29 -9.40
CA ALA A 69 2.14 5.04 -8.13
C ALA A 69 1.23 4.42 -7.05
N THR A 70 0.31 3.51 -7.40
CA THR A 70 -0.50 2.80 -6.40
C THR A 70 0.35 1.87 -5.53
N PRO A 71 -0.07 1.55 -4.28
CA PRO A 71 0.66 0.61 -3.44
C PRO A 71 0.92 -0.72 -4.15
N GLU A 72 2.14 -1.26 -4.04
CA GLU A 72 2.51 -2.54 -4.67
C GLU A 72 1.72 -3.73 -4.14
N THR A 73 1.18 -3.60 -2.94
CA THR A 73 0.38 -4.62 -2.25
C THR A 73 -1.08 -4.67 -2.70
N TRP A 74 -1.55 -3.67 -3.46
CA TRP A 74 -2.89 -3.71 -4.01
C TRP A 74 -3.02 -4.79 -5.08
N ALA A 75 -4.14 -5.53 -5.05
CA ALA A 75 -4.53 -6.36 -6.19
C ALA A 75 -4.64 -5.49 -7.45
N ILE A 76 -4.29 -6.05 -8.61
CA ILE A 76 -4.31 -5.31 -9.88
C ILE A 76 -5.72 -4.73 -10.14
N ALA A 77 -6.76 -5.57 -10.02
CA ALA A 77 -8.14 -5.14 -10.22
C ALA A 77 -8.54 -4.00 -9.28
N GLN A 78 -8.15 -4.05 -7.98
CA GLN A 78 -8.41 -2.99 -7.01
C GLN A 78 -7.71 -1.67 -7.39
N ALA A 79 -6.45 -1.76 -7.85
CA ALA A 79 -5.71 -0.57 -8.27
C ALA A 79 -6.37 0.08 -9.49
N LEU A 80 -6.70 -0.73 -10.51
CA LEU A 80 -7.38 -0.28 -11.72
C LEU A 80 -8.76 0.33 -11.40
N ASP A 81 -9.56 -0.34 -10.56
CA ASP A 81 -10.90 0.12 -10.18
C ASP A 81 -10.86 1.52 -9.56
N ARG A 82 -9.99 1.75 -8.58
CA ARG A 82 -9.85 3.05 -7.94
C ARG A 82 -9.41 4.16 -8.90
N LEU A 83 -8.50 3.85 -9.81
CA LEU A 83 -8.03 4.80 -10.81
C LEU A 83 -9.12 5.12 -11.82
N LEU A 84 -9.83 4.10 -12.32
CA LEU A 84 -10.90 4.29 -13.31
C LEU A 84 -12.09 5.05 -12.73
N LEU A 85 -12.47 4.79 -11.47
CA LEU A 85 -13.49 5.58 -10.78
C LEU A 85 -13.08 7.06 -10.62
N SER A 86 -11.81 7.32 -10.33
CA SER A 86 -11.28 8.70 -10.25
C SER A 86 -11.29 9.37 -11.61
N GLN A 87 -10.82 8.68 -12.65
CA GLN A 87 -10.79 9.17 -14.02
C GLN A 87 -12.20 9.45 -14.56
N ASN A 88 -13.16 8.56 -14.26
CA ASN A 88 -14.56 8.74 -14.64
C ASN A 88 -15.14 10.05 -14.10
N ARG A 89 -14.93 10.33 -12.80
CA ARG A 89 -15.37 11.60 -12.18
C ARG A 89 -14.69 12.81 -12.82
N TRP A 90 -13.40 12.69 -13.13
CA TRP A 90 -12.65 13.75 -13.76
C TRP A 90 -13.19 14.08 -15.17
N LEU A 91 -13.46 13.05 -16.00
CA LEU A 91 -14.01 13.20 -17.34
C LEU A 91 -15.39 13.88 -17.31
N GLN A 92 -16.25 13.54 -16.34
CA GLN A 92 -17.55 14.18 -16.16
C GLN A 92 -17.43 15.66 -15.79
N ALA A 93 -16.45 16.01 -14.97
CA ALA A 93 -16.29 17.36 -14.45
C ALA A 93 -15.63 18.34 -15.43
N ASN A 94 -14.83 17.84 -16.39
CA ASN A 94 -13.92 18.69 -17.19
C ASN A 94 -14.31 18.83 -18.67
N GLY A 95 -15.52 18.45 -19.07
CA GLY A 95 -16.01 18.53 -20.45
C GLY A 95 -16.66 19.85 -20.86
N GLY A 96 -16.59 20.93 -20.04
CA GLY A 96 -17.10 22.25 -20.41
C GLY A 96 -18.62 22.33 -20.65
N GLY A 97 -19.40 21.52 -19.96
CA GLY A 97 -20.86 21.43 -20.05
C GLY A 97 -21.37 20.19 -20.79
N GLN A 98 -20.52 19.50 -21.50
CA GLN A 98 -20.76 18.15 -22.03
C GLN A 98 -19.67 17.21 -21.50
N PRO A 99 -19.97 15.97 -21.10
CA PRO A 99 -18.95 15.05 -20.59
C PRO A 99 -17.94 14.66 -21.68
N LEU A 100 -16.72 14.38 -21.26
CA LEU A 100 -15.70 13.72 -22.08
C LEU A 100 -15.94 12.22 -22.00
N LEU A 101 -16.12 11.53 -23.13
CA LEU A 101 -16.48 10.12 -23.16
C LEU A 101 -15.44 9.31 -23.92
N THR A 102 -15.07 8.16 -23.37
CA THR A 102 -14.18 7.19 -24.03
C THR A 102 -14.43 5.77 -23.55
N THR A 103 -14.14 4.80 -24.39
CA THR A 103 -14.01 3.39 -24.01
C THR A 103 -12.66 3.14 -23.33
N LEU A 104 -12.47 1.98 -22.74
CA LEU A 104 -11.17 1.52 -22.27
C LEU A 104 -11.11 -0.01 -22.23
N THR A 105 -10.07 -0.57 -22.82
CA THR A 105 -9.66 -1.95 -22.60
C THR A 105 -8.20 -1.94 -22.13
N ALA A 106 -7.96 -2.38 -20.88
CA ALA A 106 -6.65 -2.40 -20.27
C ALA A 106 -6.27 -3.82 -19.87
N LEU A 107 -5.06 -4.23 -20.23
CA LEU A 107 -4.47 -5.53 -19.93
C LEU A 107 -3.21 -5.33 -19.07
N VAL A 108 -3.15 -5.99 -17.94
CA VAL A 108 -1.95 -6.06 -17.11
C VAL A 108 -1.40 -7.48 -17.12
N LEU A 109 -0.13 -7.63 -17.48
CA LEU A 109 0.59 -8.91 -17.44
C LEU A 109 1.58 -8.89 -16.28
N ARG A 110 1.37 -9.74 -15.28
CA ARG A 110 2.23 -9.83 -14.09
C ARG A 110 2.55 -11.30 -13.75
N GLY A 111 3.84 -11.63 -13.73
CA GLY A 111 4.27 -13.01 -13.49
C GLY A 111 3.71 -13.96 -14.53
N ARG A 112 2.90 -14.92 -14.12
CA ARG A 112 2.25 -15.92 -15.00
C ARG A 112 0.75 -15.67 -15.18
N ARG A 113 0.26 -14.48 -14.87
CA ARG A 113 -1.17 -14.12 -14.91
C ARG A 113 -1.42 -12.85 -15.70
N PHE A 114 -2.61 -12.75 -16.28
CA PHE A 114 -3.14 -11.51 -16.81
C PHE A 114 -4.36 -11.04 -16.01
N THR A 115 -4.56 -9.74 -15.99
CA THR A 115 -5.79 -9.08 -15.51
C THR A 115 -6.26 -8.12 -16.59
N LEU A 116 -7.52 -8.27 -16.99
CA LEU A 116 -8.24 -7.41 -17.91
C LEU A 116 -9.18 -6.48 -17.13
N ALA A 117 -9.22 -5.19 -17.49
CA ALA A 117 -10.28 -4.25 -17.15
C ALA A 117 -10.89 -3.69 -18.44
N HIS A 118 -12.23 -3.71 -18.54
CA HIS A 118 -12.91 -3.37 -19.78
C HIS A 118 -14.17 -2.53 -19.56
N VAL A 119 -14.32 -1.47 -20.37
CA VAL A 119 -15.50 -0.62 -20.49
C VAL A 119 -15.64 -0.15 -21.93
N GLY A 120 -16.74 -0.48 -22.60
CA GLY A 120 -17.03 -0.06 -23.97
C GLY A 120 -17.10 -1.22 -24.94
N ASP A 121 -16.61 -1.03 -26.14
CA ASP A 121 -16.67 -1.97 -27.26
C ASP A 121 -15.31 -2.24 -27.94
N CYS A 122 -14.21 -1.68 -27.43
CA CYS A 122 -12.89 -2.18 -27.80
C CYS A 122 -12.71 -3.62 -27.31
N ARG A 123 -12.18 -4.49 -28.14
CA ARG A 123 -12.09 -5.91 -27.80
C ARG A 123 -10.68 -6.32 -27.41
N LEU A 124 -10.57 -7.27 -26.46
CA LEU A 124 -9.37 -8.04 -26.18
C LEU A 124 -9.57 -9.47 -26.68
N TYR A 125 -8.70 -9.90 -27.58
CA TYR A 125 -8.64 -11.27 -28.05
C TYR A 125 -7.41 -11.98 -27.47
N ARG A 126 -7.56 -13.27 -27.22
CA ARG A 126 -6.47 -14.21 -26.95
C ARG A 126 -6.28 -15.13 -28.14
N TRP A 127 -5.06 -15.19 -28.65
CA TRP A 127 -4.64 -16.11 -29.70
C TRP A 127 -3.74 -17.18 -29.12
N ARG A 128 -4.20 -18.42 -29.15
CA ARG A 128 -3.49 -19.57 -28.59
C ARG A 128 -3.77 -20.81 -29.44
N ASP A 129 -2.73 -21.57 -29.78
CA ASP A 129 -2.84 -22.86 -30.51
C ASP A 129 -3.69 -22.80 -31.79
N GLY A 130 -3.67 -21.67 -32.50
CA GLY A 130 -4.47 -21.46 -33.71
C GLY A 130 -5.93 -21.06 -33.44
N GLU A 131 -6.33 -20.90 -32.18
CA GLU A 131 -7.66 -20.48 -31.78
C GLU A 131 -7.68 -19.03 -31.36
N LEU A 132 -8.72 -18.31 -31.79
CA LEU A 132 -8.99 -16.91 -31.40
C LEU A 132 -10.19 -16.86 -30.43
N GLU A 133 -9.95 -16.42 -29.20
CA GLU A 133 -10.98 -16.24 -28.17
C GLU A 133 -11.16 -14.75 -27.87
N CYS A 134 -12.38 -14.22 -27.97
CA CYS A 134 -12.70 -12.89 -27.48
C CYS A 134 -12.88 -12.92 -25.95
N LEU A 135 -12.10 -12.14 -25.21
CA LEU A 135 -12.12 -12.11 -23.76
C LEU A 135 -13.05 -11.03 -23.19
N THR A 136 -13.46 -10.07 -24.01
CA THR A 136 -14.37 -8.96 -23.65
C THR A 136 -15.78 -9.22 -24.16
N GLN A 137 -16.73 -8.53 -23.54
CA GLN A 137 -18.11 -8.43 -24.02
C GLN A 137 -18.41 -6.96 -24.30
N ASP A 138 -18.89 -6.65 -25.53
CA ASP A 138 -19.19 -5.27 -25.91
C ASP A 138 -20.30 -4.65 -25.07
N HIS A 139 -20.09 -3.45 -24.58
CA HIS A 139 -21.08 -2.68 -23.81
C HIS A 139 -21.93 -1.78 -24.74
N VAL A 140 -22.67 -2.40 -25.62
CA VAL A 140 -23.59 -1.74 -26.57
C VAL A 140 -25.03 -2.16 -26.31
N TRP A 141 -25.99 -1.39 -26.86
CA TRP A 141 -27.40 -1.77 -26.78
C TRP A 141 -27.70 -2.91 -27.76
N GLU A 142 -28.33 -3.97 -27.28
CA GLU A 142 -28.65 -5.16 -28.10
C GLU A 142 -29.88 -4.95 -29.02
N GLN A 143 -30.55 -3.79 -28.92
CA GLN A 143 -31.73 -3.49 -29.73
C GLN A 143 -31.36 -3.32 -31.21
N PRO A 144 -32.17 -3.84 -32.15
CA PRO A 144 -31.93 -3.64 -33.60
C PRO A 144 -31.78 -2.18 -33.96
N GLY A 145 -30.65 -1.85 -34.62
CA GLY A 145 -30.31 -0.48 -35.03
C GLY A 145 -29.60 0.38 -33.96
N MET A 146 -29.41 -0.14 -32.75
CA MET A 146 -28.67 0.55 -31.67
C MET A 146 -27.36 -0.14 -31.27
N GLN A 147 -26.93 -1.14 -32.02
CA GLN A 147 -25.74 -1.95 -31.72
C GLN A 147 -24.41 -1.17 -31.80
N HIS A 148 -24.43 0.05 -32.32
CA HIS A 148 -23.31 1.00 -32.34
C HIS A 148 -23.38 2.04 -31.23
N VAL A 149 -24.41 1.98 -30.35
CA VAL A 149 -24.60 2.93 -29.26
C VAL A 149 -24.08 2.30 -27.98
N LEU A 150 -23.09 2.94 -27.37
CA LEU A 150 -22.49 2.49 -26.13
C LEU A 150 -23.50 2.55 -24.97
N LYS A 151 -23.57 1.46 -24.24
CA LYS A 151 -24.32 1.34 -22.97
C LYS A 151 -23.46 1.72 -21.78
N ARG A 152 -22.13 1.58 -21.89
CA ARG A 152 -21.15 1.93 -20.87
C ARG A 152 -19.90 2.54 -21.53
N ALA A 153 -19.46 3.68 -20.98
CA ALA A 153 -18.22 4.35 -21.31
C ALA A 153 -17.71 5.11 -20.08
N LEU A 154 -16.41 5.38 -20.01
CA LEU A 154 -15.88 6.32 -19.03
C LEU A 154 -16.41 7.72 -19.31
N GLY A 155 -16.82 8.41 -18.25
CA GLY A 155 -17.44 9.74 -18.30
C GLY A 155 -18.96 9.73 -18.51
N LEU A 156 -19.55 8.58 -18.90
CA LEU A 156 -20.99 8.50 -19.25
C LEU A 156 -21.87 8.60 -17.99
N ASP A 157 -21.63 7.74 -17.00
CA ASP A 157 -22.45 7.64 -15.80
C ASP A 157 -21.65 7.92 -14.52
N GLN A 158 -22.33 8.39 -13.46
CA GLN A 158 -21.70 8.59 -12.15
C GLN A 158 -21.21 7.26 -11.54
N HIS A 159 -21.93 6.16 -11.80
CA HIS A 159 -21.59 4.83 -11.34
C HIS A 159 -20.96 4.05 -12.50
N LEU A 160 -19.65 4.10 -12.56
CA LEU A 160 -18.89 3.30 -13.52
C LEU A 160 -18.94 1.82 -13.15
N VAL A 161 -19.31 0.97 -14.11
CA VAL A 161 -19.24 -0.48 -13.99
C VAL A 161 -18.19 -0.99 -14.96
N VAL A 162 -17.09 -1.53 -14.41
CA VAL A 162 -15.95 -2.06 -15.15
C VAL A 162 -16.01 -3.59 -15.10
N ASP A 163 -15.84 -4.25 -16.23
CA ASP A 163 -15.72 -5.70 -16.29
C ASP A 163 -14.27 -6.11 -16.05
N TYR A 164 -14.04 -7.04 -15.14
CA TYR A 164 -12.73 -7.60 -14.83
C TYR A 164 -12.67 -9.08 -15.19
N ARG A 165 -11.54 -9.50 -15.75
CA ARG A 165 -11.25 -10.92 -16.01
C ARG A 165 -9.80 -11.21 -15.69
N ASP A 166 -9.53 -12.28 -14.98
CA ASP A 166 -8.19 -12.78 -14.67
C ASP A 166 -7.98 -14.14 -15.35
N GLY A 167 -6.72 -14.47 -15.64
CA GLY A 167 -6.37 -15.77 -16.17
C GLY A 167 -4.88 -16.04 -16.12
N GLU A 168 -4.51 -17.27 -16.51
CA GLU A 168 -3.14 -17.71 -16.57
C GLU A 168 -2.55 -17.52 -17.97
N LEU A 169 -1.26 -17.19 -18.00
CA LEU A 169 -0.47 -17.03 -19.21
C LEU A 169 0.16 -18.36 -19.64
N GLN A 170 0.35 -18.52 -20.97
CA GLN A 170 1.12 -19.61 -21.54
C GLN A 170 2.21 -19.08 -22.47
N ASP A 171 3.30 -19.83 -22.61
CA ASP A 171 4.36 -19.49 -23.55
C ASP A 171 3.83 -19.58 -25.00
N GLY A 172 4.16 -18.58 -25.80
CA GLY A 172 3.78 -18.53 -27.23
C GLY A 172 2.40 -17.93 -27.50
N GLU A 173 1.52 -17.74 -26.50
CA GLU A 173 0.24 -17.09 -26.75
C GLU A 173 0.37 -15.60 -27.02
N SER A 174 -0.64 -15.02 -27.66
CA SER A 174 -0.69 -13.57 -27.92
C SER A 174 -2.02 -12.97 -27.50
N PHE A 175 -1.97 -11.71 -27.09
CA PHE A 175 -3.14 -10.89 -26.79
C PHE A 175 -3.24 -9.75 -27.80
N LEU A 176 -4.43 -9.55 -28.38
CA LEU A 176 -4.72 -8.47 -29.32
C LEU A 176 -5.79 -7.56 -28.74
N LEU A 177 -5.44 -6.29 -28.48
CA LEU A 177 -6.41 -5.23 -28.24
C LEU A 177 -6.74 -4.59 -29.60
N ALA A 178 -8.02 -4.47 -29.93
CA ALA A 178 -8.49 -3.93 -31.20
C ALA A 178 -9.66 -2.97 -31.00
N SER A 179 -9.61 -1.79 -31.65
CA SER A 179 -10.77 -0.90 -31.73
C SER A 179 -11.80 -1.45 -32.72
N ASP A 180 -13.02 -0.90 -32.68
CA ASP A 180 -14.14 -1.31 -33.53
C ASP A 180 -13.82 -1.15 -35.02
N GLY A 181 -13.07 -0.13 -35.41
CA GLY A 181 -12.59 0.04 -36.78
C GLY A 181 -11.80 -1.14 -37.34
N VAL A 182 -11.20 -1.97 -36.47
CA VAL A 182 -10.52 -3.21 -36.85
C VAL A 182 -11.47 -4.40 -36.79
N TRP A 183 -12.04 -4.69 -35.61
CA TRP A 183 -12.76 -5.94 -35.40
C TRP A 183 -14.14 -5.96 -36.08
N ALA A 184 -14.85 -4.82 -36.15
CA ALA A 184 -16.16 -4.77 -36.78
C ALA A 184 -16.07 -4.98 -38.31
N THR A 185 -14.96 -4.55 -38.92
CA THR A 185 -14.76 -4.67 -40.37
C THR A 185 -14.19 -6.05 -40.77
N LEU A 186 -13.21 -6.56 -40.02
CA LEU A 186 -12.54 -7.81 -40.36
C LEU A 186 -13.29 -9.06 -39.87
N GLY A 187 -14.03 -8.92 -38.77
CA GLY A 187 -14.61 -10.03 -38.02
C GLY A 187 -13.55 -10.99 -37.48
N ASP A 188 -13.98 -11.92 -36.61
CA ASP A 188 -13.07 -12.90 -36.01
C ASP A 188 -12.33 -13.78 -37.02
N ALA A 189 -12.99 -14.12 -38.13
CA ALA A 189 -12.39 -14.92 -39.21
C ALA A 189 -11.25 -14.19 -39.93
N GLY A 190 -11.41 -12.88 -40.17
CA GLY A 190 -10.37 -12.06 -40.82
C GLY A 190 -9.16 -11.86 -39.89
N ILE A 191 -9.41 -11.58 -38.59
CA ILE A 191 -8.38 -11.44 -37.56
C ILE A 191 -7.61 -12.76 -37.43
N ARG A 192 -8.33 -13.91 -37.29
CA ARG A 192 -7.73 -15.25 -37.18
C ARG A 192 -6.79 -15.53 -38.32
N ARG A 193 -7.21 -15.28 -39.57
CA ARG A 193 -6.40 -15.52 -40.78
C ARG A 193 -5.10 -14.71 -40.75
N ILE A 194 -5.18 -13.41 -40.40
CA ILE A 194 -4.01 -12.55 -40.38
C ILE A 194 -3.04 -12.99 -39.28
N LEU A 195 -3.53 -13.36 -38.10
CA LEU A 195 -2.69 -13.82 -36.97
C LEU A 195 -2.03 -15.18 -37.30
N ALA A 196 -2.74 -16.09 -38.01
CA ALA A 196 -2.22 -17.39 -38.42
C ALA A 196 -1.10 -17.26 -39.48
N ASP A 197 -1.22 -16.30 -40.39
CA ASP A 197 -0.23 -16.05 -41.45
C ASP A 197 0.97 -15.23 -40.97
N ALA A 198 0.87 -14.57 -39.82
CA ALA A 198 1.89 -13.67 -39.32
C ALA A 198 3.09 -14.42 -38.72
N ARG A 199 4.28 -14.17 -39.27
CA ARG A 199 5.55 -14.68 -38.70
C ARG A 199 6.02 -13.90 -37.48
N GLU A 200 5.71 -12.59 -37.44
CA GLU A 200 6.12 -11.68 -36.39
C GLU A 200 4.96 -10.76 -35.96
N PRO A 201 4.82 -10.43 -34.67
CA PRO A 201 3.77 -9.55 -34.14
C PRO A 201 3.71 -8.17 -34.83
N ARG A 202 4.88 -7.57 -35.13
CA ARG A 202 4.94 -6.24 -35.75
C ARG A 202 4.23 -6.20 -37.10
N GLY A 203 4.51 -7.16 -37.98
CA GLY A 203 3.83 -7.27 -39.26
C GLY A 203 2.34 -7.53 -39.12
N ALA A 204 1.91 -8.27 -38.09
CA ALA A 204 0.51 -8.58 -37.85
C ALA A 204 -0.31 -7.34 -37.45
N ALA A 205 0.17 -6.52 -36.53
CA ALA A 205 -0.55 -5.30 -36.11
C ALA A 205 -0.74 -4.33 -37.28
N GLU A 206 0.30 -4.08 -38.06
CA GLU A 206 0.22 -3.23 -39.24
C GLU A 206 -0.72 -3.81 -40.29
N THR A 207 -0.69 -5.13 -40.51
CA THR A 207 -1.53 -5.83 -41.48
C THR A 207 -3.01 -5.77 -41.09
N LEU A 208 -3.33 -5.92 -39.78
CA LEU A 208 -4.69 -5.80 -39.27
C LEU A 208 -5.28 -4.42 -39.58
N VAL A 209 -4.57 -3.35 -39.26
CA VAL A 209 -5.02 -1.98 -39.51
C VAL A 209 -5.17 -1.68 -40.98
N LYS A 210 -4.19 -2.07 -41.82
CA LYS A 210 -4.23 -1.90 -43.26
C LYS A 210 -5.38 -2.69 -43.90
N ALA A 211 -5.56 -3.96 -43.47
CA ALA A 211 -6.62 -4.83 -44.00
C ALA A 211 -8.02 -4.28 -43.63
N ALA A 212 -8.20 -3.73 -42.42
CA ALA A 212 -9.45 -3.10 -42.03
C ALA A 212 -9.82 -1.93 -42.98
N HIS A 213 -8.89 -1.03 -43.25
CA HIS A 213 -9.13 0.07 -44.17
C HIS A 213 -9.34 -0.39 -45.62
N LEU A 214 -8.57 -1.38 -46.10
CA LEU A 214 -8.78 -1.97 -47.41
C LEU A 214 -10.12 -2.69 -47.55
N ALA A 215 -10.64 -3.24 -46.46
CA ALA A 215 -11.97 -3.85 -46.37
C ALA A 215 -13.11 -2.83 -46.24
N GLY A 216 -12.79 -1.52 -46.18
CA GLY A 216 -13.76 -0.44 -46.18
C GLY A 216 -14.12 0.14 -44.83
N SER A 217 -13.29 -0.06 -43.80
CA SER A 217 -13.48 0.60 -42.50
C SER A 217 -13.60 2.11 -42.67
N GLN A 218 -14.65 2.71 -42.07
CA GLN A 218 -14.93 4.14 -42.08
C GLN A 218 -14.47 4.84 -40.78
N ASP A 219 -13.79 4.11 -39.91
CA ASP A 219 -13.37 4.62 -38.60
C ASP A 219 -11.87 4.63 -38.41
N ASN A 220 -11.43 5.19 -37.27
CA ASN A 220 -10.10 5.01 -36.76
C ASN A 220 -9.86 3.52 -36.52
N ALA A 221 -8.69 3.02 -36.82
CA ALA A 221 -8.37 1.62 -36.68
C ALA A 221 -7.08 1.45 -35.88
N SER A 222 -7.16 0.77 -34.74
CA SER A 222 -6.05 0.56 -33.84
C SER A 222 -5.93 -0.90 -33.41
N ALA A 223 -4.69 -1.42 -33.42
CA ALA A 223 -4.35 -2.76 -33.00
C ALA A 223 -3.08 -2.74 -32.14
N LEU A 224 -3.13 -3.39 -30.97
CA LEU A 224 -2.00 -3.60 -30.08
C LEU A 224 -1.86 -5.09 -29.81
N LEU A 225 -0.79 -5.70 -30.31
CA LEU A 225 -0.50 -7.13 -30.18
C LEU A 225 0.66 -7.35 -29.22
N VAL A 226 0.45 -8.23 -28.24
CA VAL A 226 1.45 -8.61 -27.23
C VAL A 226 1.61 -10.13 -27.25
N ARG A 227 2.79 -10.62 -27.63
CA ARG A 227 3.13 -12.05 -27.59
C ARG A 227 3.96 -12.36 -26.35
N ILE A 228 3.63 -13.46 -25.70
CA ILE A 228 4.37 -14.02 -24.58
C ILE A 228 5.50 -14.89 -25.14
N ASP A 229 6.73 -14.39 -25.13
CA ASP A 229 7.88 -15.13 -25.65
C ASP A 229 8.45 -16.12 -24.63
N ALA A 230 8.46 -15.76 -23.34
CA ALA A 230 8.81 -16.66 -22.25
C ALA A 230 8.21 -16.20 -20.92
N LEU A 231 7.66 -17.15 -20.19
CA LEU A 231 7.15 -16.93 -18.85
C LEU A 231 8.28 -16.94 -17.81
N PRO A 232 8.18 -16.16 -16.73
CA PRO A 232 9.11 -16.28 -15.62
C PRO A 232 9.00 -17.68 -15.00
N ALA A 233 10.12 -18.22 -14.54
CA ALA A 233 10.11 -19.42 -13.71
C ALA A 233 9.31 -19.10 -12.44
N SER A 234 8.24 -19.84 -12.20
CA SER A 234 7.28 -19.79 -11.07
C SER A 234 6.88 -18.39 -10.56
N GLY A 235 5.58 -18.15 -10.43
CA GLY A 235 5.01 -16.96 -9.79
C GLY A 235 5.25 -16.92 -8.27
N LEU A 236 4.92 -15.80 -7.61
CA LEU A 236 5.04 -15.68 -6.14
C LEU A 236 4.26 -16.80 -5.43
N GLY A 237 3.07 -17.16 -5.90
CA GLY A 237 2.29 -18.29 -5.36
C GLY A 237 3.00 -19.63 -5.51
N ASP A 238 3.59 -19.89 -6.68
CA ASP A 238 4.36 -21.12 -6.91
C ASP A 238 5.65 -21.14 -6.08
N THR A 239 6.29 -19.97 -5.89
CA THR A 239 7.47 -19.84 -5.04
C THR A 239 7.11 -20.09 -3.58
N LEU A 240 6.00 -19.54 -3.09
CA LEU A 240 5.49 -19.81 -1.74
C LEU A 240 5.15 -21.29 -1.58
N ALA A 241 4.42 -21.89 -2.52
CA ALA A 241 4.06 -23.31 -2.49
C ALA A 241 5.28 -24.25 -2.53
N GLN A 242 6.33 -23.90 -3.28
CA GLN A 242 7.59 -24.65 -3.26
C GLN A 242 8.35 -24.51 -1.95
N LEU A 243 8.35 -23.30 -1.37
CA LEU A 243 9.05 -22.99 -0.11
C LEU A 243 8.31 -23.55 1.12
N GLU A 244 6.99 -23.72 1.06
CA GLU A 244 6.20 -24.36 2.12
C GLU A 244 6.64 -25.80 2.44
N HIS A 245 7.24 -26.47 1.46
CA HIS A 245 7.72 -27.86 1.60
C HIS A 245 9.20 -27.94 1.97
N TRP A 246 9.86 -26.81 2.21
CA TRP A 246 11.24 -26.83 2.63
C TRP A 246 11.39 -27.37 4.06
N PRO A 247 12.44 -28.20 4.33
CA PRO A 247 12.66 -28.70 5.66
C PRO A 247 12.98 -27.56 6.64
N LEU A 248 12.57 -27.71 7.88
CA LEU A 248 13.02 -26.82 8.94
C LEU A 248 14.49 -27.05 9.24
N PRO A 249 15.25 -26.01 9.66
CA PRO A 249 16.59 -26.23 10.22
C PRO A 249 16.58 -27.30 11.33
N PRO A 250 17.58 -28.17 11.41
CA PRO A 250 17.73 -29.03 12.56
C PRO A 250 17.94 -28.19 13.84
N GLU A 251 17.88 -28.80 15.01
CA GLU A 251 18.20 -28.07 16.24
C GLU A 251 19.66 -27.59 16.18
N LEU A 252 19.86 -26.28 16.11
CA LEU A 252 21.17 -25.67 15.95
C LEU A 252 21.87 -25.54 17.31
N ARG A 253 23.14 -25.91 17.36
CA ARG A 253 23.95 -25.90 18.59
C ARG A 253 25.02 -24.81 18.53
N HIS A 254 25.44 -24.35 19.69
CA HIS A 254 26.53 -23.37 19.81
C HIS A 254 27.78 -23.86 19.08
N GLY A 255 28.43 -22.99 18.31
CA GLY A 255 29.61 -23.26 17.51
C GLY A 255 29.36 -23.98 16.18
N GLN A 256 28.15 -24.46 15.92
CA GLN A 256 27.82 -25.15 14.68
C GLN A 256 27.83 -24.17 13.49
N MET A 257 28.33 -24.65 12.34
CA MET A 257 28.16 -23.96 11.04
C MET A 257 26.90 -24.48 10.36
N PHE A 258 25.99 -23.57 9.99
CA PHE A 258 24.75 -23.88 9.30
C PHE A 258 24.57 -22.95 8.12
N GLU A 259 24.62 -23.48 6.90
CA GLU A 259 24.46 -22.73 5.63
C GLU A 259 25.24 -21.39 5.55
N GLY A 260 26.51 -21.43 6.06
CA GLY A 260 27.40 -20.27 6.09
C GLY A 260 27.28 -19.39 7.34
N TRP A 261 26.38 -19.73 8.26
CA TRP A 261 26.16 -19.02 9.53
C TRP A 261 26.84 -19.74 10.67
N GLN A 262 27.62 -19.04 11.47
CA GLN A 262 28.16 -19.56 12.74
C GLN A 262 27.14 -19.32 13.85
N VAL A 263 26.64 -20.40 14.44
CA VAL A 263 25.61 -20.34 15.50
C VAL A 263 26.23 -19.98 16.83
N GLU A 264 25.80 -18.88 17.45
CA GLU A 264 26.22 -18.53 18.81
C GLU A 264 25.31 -19.13 19.89
N GLY A 265 24.05 -19.39 19.54
CA GLY A 265 23.09 -19.99 20.46
C GLY A 265 21.66 -19.57 20.22
N ARG A 266 20.76 -20.18 20.97
CA ARG A 266 19.34 -19.86 20.94
C ARG A 266 19.09 -18.60 21.76
N LEU A 267 18.50 -17.56 21.13
CA LEU A 267 18.16 -16.30 21.76
C LEU A 267 16.75 -16.33 22.38
N ALA A 268 15.77 -16.85 21.62
CA ALA A 268 14.38 -16.90 22.07
C ALA A 268 13.66 -18.12 21.47
N GLN A 269 12.64 -18.58 22.20
CA GLN A 269 11.75 -19.65 21.76
C GLN A 269 10.33 -19.33 22.22
N SER A 270 9.37 -19.42 21.31
CA SER A 270 7.94 -19.38 21.57
C SER A 270 7.27 -20.65 21.03
N ARG A 271 5.96 -20.74 21.14
CA ARG A 271 5.18 -21.80 20.47
C ARG A 271 5.20 -21.68 18.95
N GLN A 272 5.43 -20.49 18.42
CA GLN A 272 5.31 -20.18 16.99
C GLN A 272 6.65 -19.84 16.31
N SER A 273 7.71 -19.56 17.07
CA SER A 273 9.00 -19.16 16.49
C SER A 273 10.19 -19.57 17.34
N LEU A 274 11.31 -19.76 16.67
CA LEU A 274 12.60 -20.08 17.22
C LEU A 274 13.64 -19.12 16.64
N ILE A 275 14.37 -18.43 17.50
CA ILE A 275 15.35 -17.41 17.11
C ILE A 275 16.72 -17.78 17.63
N TYR A 276 17.69 -17.83 16.72
CA TYR A 276 19.09 -18.04 17.03
C TYR A 276 19.91 -16.77 16.76
N ARG A 277 20.90 -16.52 17.62
CA ARG A 277 21.96 -15.56 17.31
C ARG A 277 23.02 -16.25 16.47
N VAL A 278 23.37 -15.63 15.34
CA VAL A 278 24.32 -16.18 14.37
C VAL A 278 25.29 -15.11 13.89
N ARG A 279 26.44 -15.53 13.35
CA ARG A 279 27.40 -14.64 12.71
C ARG A 279 27.62 -15.02 11.25
N ASP A 280 27.83 -14.01 10.43
CA ASP A 280 28.28 -14.22 9.05
C ASP A 280 29.79 -14.48 8.96
N ALA A 281 30.30 -14.69 7.74
CA ALA A 281 31.73 -14.89 7.48
C ALA A 281 32.60 -13.68 7.90
N GLN A 282 32.02 -12.50 8.00
CA GLN A 282 32.68 -11.28 8.47
C GLN A 282 32.51 -11.03 9.98
N GLN A 283 31.99 -12.02 10.72
CA GLN A 283 31.75 -11.97 12.17
C GLN A 283 30.72 -10.91 12.59
N ARG A 284 29.87 -10.43 11.67
CA ARG A 284 28.78 -9.51 11.99
C ARG A 284 27.61 -10.28 12.61
N PRO A 285 26.96 -9.71 13.64
CA PRO A 285 25.86 -10.37 14.35
C PRO A 285 24.54 -10.27 13.55
N TRP A 286 23.82 -11.40 13.52
CA TRP A 286 22.53 -11.56 12.88
C TRP A 286 21.60 -12.43 13.72
N LEU A 287 20.30 -12.36 13.45
CA LEU A 287 19.27 -13.20 14.04
C LEU A 287 18.66 -14.11 12.97
N LEU A 288 18.75 -15.41 13.16
CA LEU A 288 18.10 -16.40 12.32
C LEU A 288 16.77 -16.80 12.96
N LYS A 289 15.65 -16.54 12.26
CA LYS A 289 14.30 -16.91 12.71
C LYS A 289 13.78 -18.08 11.88
N THR A 290 13.26 -19.10 12.57
CA THR A 290 12.63 -20.29 11.99
C THR A 290 11.48 -20.76 12.88
N LEU A 291 10.84 -21.87 12.52
CA LEU A 291 9.76 -22.49 13.30
C LEU A 291 10.33 -23.53 14.28
N PRO A 292 9.64 -23.76 15.42
CA PRO A 292 9.92 -24.90 16.27
C PRO A 292 9.69 -26.23 15.52
N PRO A 293 10.46 -27.31 15.83
CA PRO A 293 10.30 -28.60 15.16
C PRO A 293 8.89 -29.20 15.25
N ALA A 294 8.13 -28.84 16.29
CA ALA A 294 6.74 -29.28 16.47
C ALA A 294 5.79 -28.75 15.38
N LEU A 295 6.19 -27.73 14.62
CA LEU A 295 5.41 -27.14 13.52
C LEU A 295 5.87 -27.60 12.14
N HIS A 296 6.71 -28.65 12.06
CA HIS A 296 7.25 -29.15 10.79
C HIS A 296 6.18 -29.53 9.77
N ASP A 297 5.10 -30.15 10.22
CA ASP A 297 4.01 -30.62 9.36
C ASP A 297 2.81 -29.65 9.32
N GLU A 298 3.03 -28.40 9.72
CA GLU A 298 2.01 -27.35 9.74
C GLU A 298 2.18 -26.37 8.57
N PRO A 299 1.51 -26.58 7.42
CA PRO A 299 1.66 -25.70 6.24
C PRO A 299 1.36 -24.24 6.53
N ARG A 300 0.37 -23.97 7.40
CA ARG A 300 0.01 -22.59 7.79
C ARG A 300 1.14 -21.88 8.53
N ALA A 301 1.88 -22.58 9.38
CA ALA A 301 3.01 -22.00 10.10
C ALA A 301 4.16 -21.66 9.11
N SER A 302 4.45 -22.56 8.18
CA SER A 302 5.44 -22.34 7.12
C SER A 302 5.06 -21.14 6.24
N GLN A 303 3.81 -21.05 5.83
CA GLN A 303 3.29 -19.93 5.06
C GLN A 303 3.37 -18.61 5.85
N ALA A 304 3.03 -18.59 7.13
CA ALA A 304 3.13 -17.41 7.98
C ALA A 304 4.58 -16.90 8.08
N LEU A 305 5.58 -17.79 8.24
CA LEU A 305 7.00 -17.42 8.28
C LEU A 305 7.47 -16.82 6.94
N LEU A 306 7.03 -17.40 5.81
CA LEU A 306 7.34 -16.89 4.47
C LEU A 306 6.70 -15.52 4.20
N LEU A 307 5.46 -15.33 4.64
CA LEU A 307 4.77 -14.05 4.55
C LEU A 307 5.45 -12.99 5.42
N GLU A 308 5.92 -13.34 6.61
CA GLU A 308 6.68 -12.45 7.48
C GLU A 308 7.96 -11.97 6.80
N GLU A 309 8.76 -12.87 6.22
CA GLU A 309 9.93 -12.51 5.42
C GLU A 309 9.55 -11.61 4.23
N TRP A 310 8.46 -11.94 3.55
CA TRP A 310 7.97 -11.17 2.40
C TRP A 310 7.58 -9.74 2.81
N PHE A 311 6.88 -9.55 3.93
CA PHE A 311 6.53 -8.23 4.46
C PHE A 311 7.80 -7.42 4.79
N LEU A 312 8.74 -8.02 5.51
CA LEU A 312 9.99 -7.36 5.89
C LEU A 312 10.82 -6.93 4.67
N ARG A 313 10.83 -7.70 3.58
CA ARG A 313 11.50 -7.30 2.33
C ARG A 313 10.89 -6.07 1.67
N ARG A 314 9.60 -5.80 1.90
CA ARG A 314 8.88 -4.67 1.30
C ARG A 314 8.93 -3.38 2.13
N VAL A 315 9.15 -3.50 3.43
CA VAL A 315 9.10 -2.35 4.36
C VAL A 315 10.48 -1.82 4.75
N GLN A 316 11.44 -1.91 3.84
CA GLN A 316 12.81 -1.47 4.10
C GLN A 316 12.87 -0.04 4.66
N GLY A 317 13.72 0.19 5.66
CA GLY A 317 13.95 1.48 6.27
C GLY A 317 14.39 1.39 7.74
N ARG A 318 14.78 2.51 8.32
CA ARG A 318 15.33 2.60 9.69
C ARG A 318 14.38 2.10 10.79
N HIS A 319 13.07 2.06 10.50
CA HIS A 319 12.04 1.64 11.46
C HIS A 319 11.72 0.14 11.41
N PHE A 320 12.42 -0.62 10.58
CA PHE A 320 12.20 -2.05 10.38
C PHE A 320 13.52 -2.83 10.41
N PRO A 321 13.50 -4.12 10.76
CA PRO A 321 14.68 -4.95 10.66
C PRO A 321 15.20 -5.08 9.23
N GLU A 322 16.50 -4.97 9.05
CA GLU A 322 17.17 -5.24 7.77
C GLU A 322 17.29 -6.75 7.57
N LEU A 323 16.83 -7.26 6.42
CA LEU A 323 16.96 -8.66 6.05
C LEU A 323 18.23 -8.94 5.27
N HIS A 324 18.84 -10.07 5.56
CA HIS A 324 19.94 -10.62 4.76
C HIS A 324 19.38 -11.40 3.55
N GLY A 325 19.97 -11.20 2.37
CA GLY A 325 19.65 -12.01 1.18
C GLY A 325 20.19 -13.44 1.33
N LEU A 326 19.35 -14.44 1.06
CA LEU A 326 19.71 -15.87 1.18
C LEU A 326 19.52 -16.60 -0.15
N PRO A 327 20.39 -16.38 -1.16
CA PRO A 327 20.20 -16.92 -2.51
C PRO A 327 20.36 -18.45 -2.61
N GLN A 328 20.99 -19.09 -1.62
CA GLN A 328 21.34 -20.53 -1.63
C GLN A 328 20.83 -21.30 -0.42
N ARG A 329 19.83 -20.76 0.32
CA ARG A 329 19.26 -21.49 1.45
C ARG A 329 18.56 -22.77 1.01
N GLN A 330 18.61 -23.82 1.84
CA GLN A 330 17.96 -25.11 1.60
C GLN A 330 16.91 -25.45 2.68
N HIS A 331 16.80 -24.62 3.72
CA HIS A 331 15.87 -24.80 4.83
C HIS A 331 14.97 -23.57 4.99
N LEU A 332 13.85 -23.77 5.68
CA LEU A 332 12.88 -22.71 5.94
C LEU A 332 13.29 -21.84 7.12
N TYR A 333 13.92 -20.72 6.86
CA TYR A 333 14.32 -19.69 7.82
C TYR A 333 14.55 -18.37 7.09
N TYR A 334 14.58 -17.27 7.81
CA TYR A 334 15.14 -16.01 7.32
C TYR A 334 16.12 -15.42 8.33
N VAL A 335 16.94 -14.48 7.86
CA VAL A 335 17.98 -13.84 8.68
C VAL A 335 17.79 -12.34 8.65
N MET A 336 17.75 -11.72 9.82
CA MET A 336 17.66 -10.29 10.02
C MET A 336 18.81 -9.77 10.86
N ARG A 337 19.16 -8.49 10.66
CA ARG A 337 20.24 -7.87 11.41
C ARG A 337 19.92 -7.82 12.90
N GLU A 338 20.89 -8.15 13.74
CA GLU A 338 20.81 -7.90 15.18
C GLU A 338 21.14 -6.42 15.47
N TYR A 339 20.31 -5.79 16.28
CA TYR A 339 20.54 -4.44 16.75
C TYR A 339 20.73 -4.47 18.27
N PRO A 340 21.87 -3.95 18.80
CA PRO A 340 22.04 -3.77 20.24
C PRO A 340 20.94 -2.85 20.79
N GLY A 341 20.38 -3.20 21.95
CA GLY A 341 19.31 -2.45 22.58
C GLY A 341 18.37 -3.34 23.38
N GLN A 342 17.14 -2.87 23.57
CA GLN A 342 16.11 -3.58 24.33
C GLN A 342 14.73 -3.31 23.77
N THR A 343 13.80 -4.22 24.00
CA THR A 343 12.38 -3.98 23.71
C THR A 343 11.78 -2.94 24.66
N LEU A 344 10.73 -2.26 24.24
CA LEU A 344 10.02 -1.31 25.13
C LEU A 344 9.32 -2.04 26.28
N ALA A 345 9.02 -3.34 26.14
CA ALA A 345 8.55 -4.18 27.26
C ALA A 345 9.63 -4.38 28.32
N GLU A 346 10.87 -4.68 27.92
CA GLU A 346 12.03 -4.77 28.84
C GLU A 346 12.30 -3.42 29.51
N ARG A 347 12.22 -2.33 28.72
CA ARG A 347 12.38 -0.97 29.27
C ARG A 347 11.28 -0.65 30.31
N LEU A 348 10.04 -1.06 30.03
CA LEU A 348 8.91 -0.81 30.93
C LEU A 348 9.05 -1.49 32.30
N ARG A 349 9.76 -2.63 32.38
CA ARG A 349 10.07 -3.28 33.67
C ARG A 349 10.91 -2.39 34.60
N GLN A 350 11.55 -1.36 34.07
CA GLN A 350 12.34 -0.37 34.84
C GLN A 350 11.50 0.83 35.29
N GLY A 351 10.18 0.78 35.07
CA GLY A 351 9.24 1.84 35.37
C GLY A 351 8.75 2.62 34.12
N PRO A 352 7.77 3.51 34.31
CA PRO A 352 7.16 4.26 33.22
C PRO A 352 8.17 5.16 32.52
N LEU A 353 7.91 5.47 31.26
CA LEU A 353 8.81 6.35 30.50
C LEU A 353 8.70 7.81 30.99
N PRO A 354 9.84 8.51 31.10
CA PRO A 354 9.84 9.97 31.22
C PRO A 354 9.16 10.60 29.99
N LEU A 355 8.40 11.68 30.19
CA LEU A 355 7.65 12.35 29.12
C LEU A 355 8.53 12.71 27.92
N ALA A 356 9.72 13.28 28.14
CA ALA A 356 10.64 13.64 27.07
C ALA A 356 11.08 12.44 26.21
N LYS A 357 11.26 11.26 26.82
CA LYS A 357 11.59 10.03 26.10
C LYS A 357 10.38 9.54 25.29
N TRP A 358 9.21 9.55 25.90
CA TRP A 358 7.96 9.20 25.25
C TRP A 358 7.72 10.09 24.01
N GLN A 359 7.85 11.41 24.13
CA GLN A 359 7.72 12.38 23.04
C GLN A 359 8.70 12.11 21.89
N SER A 360 9.88 11.59 22.17
CA SER A 360 10.82 11.19 21.14
C SER A 360 10.46 9.89 20.42
N LEU A 361 9.69 8.99 21.07
CA LEU A 361 9.35 7.66 20.54
C LEU A 361 8.01 7.63 19.81
N ALA A 362 7.00 8.36 20.29
CA ALA A 362 5.67 8.37 19.71
C ALA A 362 5.65 8.77 18.22
N PRO A 363 6.34 9.85 17.78
CA PRO A 363 6.43 10.20 16.37
C PRO A 363 7.07 9.09 15.52
N ARG A 364 8.08 8.39 16.04
CA ARG A 364 8.77 7.30 15.31
C ARG A 364 7.87 6.10 15.09
N LEU A 365 7.06 5.73 16.10
CA LEU A 365 6.06 4.68 15.96
C LEU A 365 5.01 5.06 14.91
N LEU A 366 4.49 6.29 14.95
CA LEU A 366 3.53 6.77 13.96
C LEU A 366 4.13 6.83 12.55
N HIS A 367 5.39 7.23 12.40
CA HIS A 367 6.10 7.15 11.13
C HIS A 367 6.23 5.71 10.61
N ALA A 368 6.56 4.75 11.48
CA ALA A 368 6.63 3.34 11.09
C ALA A 368 5.27 2.84 10.59
N LEU A 369 4.20 3.09 11.33
CA LEU A 369 2.84 2.72 10.94
C LEU A 369 2.39 3.39 9.63
N GLY A 370 2.67 4.69 9.45
CA GLY A 370 2.39 5.39 8.20
C GLY A 370 3.10 4.76 6.99
N GLN A 371 4.34 4.28 7.16
CA GLN A 371 5.05 3.57 6.10
C GLN A 371 4.42 2.22 5.76
N LEU A 372 3.88 1.48 6.74
CA LEU A 372 3.14 0.24 6.52
C LEU A 372 1.81 0.52 5.81
N HIS A 373 1.02 1.44 6.36
CA HIS A 373 -0.32 1.73 5.87
C HIS A 373 -0.32 2.25 4.43
N ARG A 374 0.67 3.06 4.04
CA ARG A 374 0.85 3.48 2.63
C ARG A 374 1.13 2.32 1.68
N ARG A 375 1.65 1.19 2.18
CA ARG A 375 1.86 -0.06 1.43
C ARG A 375 0.70 -1.03 1.58
N ASN A 376 -0.40 -0.58 2.20
CA ASN A 376 -1.57 -1.40 2.51
C ASN A 376 -1.23 -2.63 3.38
N ILE A 377 -0.24 -2.48 4.26
CA ILE A 377 0.17 -3.49 5.24
C ILE A 377 -0.30 -3.04 6.61
N LEU A 378 -0.99 -3.93 7.34
CA LEU A 378 -1.39 -3.75 8.73
C LEU A 378 -0.52 -4.66 9.58
N HIS A 379 -0.04 -4.15 10.73
CA HIS A 379 0.82 -4.92 11.62
C HIS A 379 0.06 -5.89 12.51
N ARG A 380 -1.09 -5.47 13.05
CA ARG A 380 -2.06 -6.24 13.86
C ARG A 380 -1.54 -6.72 15.24
N ASP A 381 -0.30 -6.42 15.61
CA ASP A 381 0.27 -6.77 16.93
C ASP A 381 1.23 -5.67 17.44
N VAL A 382 0.78 -4.41 17.39
CA VAL A 382 1.56 -3.28 17.90
C VAL A 382 1.49 -3.26 19.41
N LYS A 383 2.63 -3.59 20.07
CA LYS A 383 2.77 -3.66 21.53
C LYS A 383 4.21 -3.44 21.96
N PRO A 384 4.51 -3.14 23.24
CA PRO A 384 5.88 -2.89 23.71
C PRO A 384 6.87 -4.02 23.44
N GLU A 385 6.41 -5.27 23.41
CA GLU A 385 7.20 -6.47 23.12
C GLU A 385 7.76 -6.46 21.68
N ASN A 386 7.01 -5.87 20.76
CA ASN A 386 7.33 -5.78 19.32
C ASN A 386 7.98 -4.45 18.93
N LEU A 387 8.33 -3.62 19.89
CA LEU A 387 9.01 -2.34 19.68
C LEU A 387 10.42 -2.39 20.29
N HIS A 388 11.42 -2.37 19.44
CA HIS A 388 12.83 -2.41 19.85
C HIS A 388 13.45 -1.01 19.77
N LEU A 389 14.00 -0.56 20.89
CA LEU A 389 14.79 0.67 20.97
C LEU A 389 16.27 0.29 20.91
N GLY A 390 16.89 0.58 19.77
CA GLY A 390 18.30 0.35 19.58
C GLY A 390 19.18 1.32 20.38
N GLU A 391 20.43 0.92 20.65
CA GLU A 391 21.45 1.82 21.23
C GLU A 391 21.79 2.98 20.28
N ASP A 392 21.56 2.81 18.98
CA ASP A 392 21.60 3.88 17.96
C ASP A 392 20.46 4.93 18.12
N GLY A 393 19.58 4.70 19.09
CA GLY A 393 18.43 5.56 19.38
C GLY A 393 17.24 5.34 18.45
N GLU A 394 17.32 4.46 17.44
CA GLU A 394 16.23 4.21 16.51
C GLU A 394 15.20 3.24 17.09
N LEU A 395 13.92 3.52 16.83
CA LEU A 395 12.80 2.63 17.17
C LEU A 395 12.48 1.76 15.97
N ARG A 396 12.47 0.44 16.18
CA ARG A 396 12.16 -0.56 15.15
C ARG A 396 10.94 -1.37 15.56
N LEU A 397 10.03 -1.52 14.62
CA LEU A 397 8.86 -2.39 14.75
C LEU A 397 9.25 -3.80 14.29
N LEU A 398 9.08 -4.77 15.18
CA LEU A 398 9.46 -6.17 15.02
C LEU A 398 8.22 -7.03 14.81
N ASP A 399 8.45 -8.28 14.39
CA ASP A 399 7.47 -9.38 14.34
C ASP A 399 6.25 -9.12 13.45
N PHE A 400 6.38 -9.49 12.19
CA PHE A 400 5.34 -9.38 11.17
C PHE A 400 4.52 -10.69 11.01
N GLY A 401 4.61 -11.61 11.97
CA GLY A 401 3.92 -12.91 11.92
C GLY A 401 2.40 -12.82 11.90
N LEU A 402 1.82 -11.69 12.33
CA LEU A 402 0.39 -11.40 12.27
C LEU A 402 0.04 -10.31 11.25
N ALA A 403 1.01 -9.83 10.49
CA ALA A 403 0.79 -8.77 9.52
C ALA A 403 -0.21 -9.21 8.43
N TYR A 404 -0.99 -8.26 7.96
CA TYR A 404 -2.05 -8.49 6.98
C TYR A 404 -1.90 -7.54 5.79
N CYS A 405 -2.13 -8.08 4.61
CA CYS A 405 -2.26 -7.30 3.39
C CYS A 405 -3.44 -7.84 2.58
N PRO A 406 -4.42 -7.00 2.22
CA PRO A 406 -5.54 -7.40 1.38
C PRO A 406 -5.07 -8.06 0.08
N GLY A 407 -5.65 -9.21 -0.24
CA GLY A 407 -5.34 -9.97 -1.46
C GLY A 407 -4.14 -10.94 -1.36
N LEU A 408 -3.38 -10.94 -0.26
CA LEU A 408 -2.30 -11.91 0.01
C LEU A 408 -2.66 -12.89 1.13
N SER A 409 -3.39 -12.41 2.12
CA SER A 409 -3.87 -13.24 3.22
C SER A 409 -5.24 -13.77 2.84
N GLY A 410 -5.42 -15.09 2.87
CA GLY A 410 -6.71 -15.73 2.58
C GLY A 410 -7.80 -15.37 3.61
N ASP A 411 -8.80 -16.23 3.80
CA ASP A 411 -9.96 -16.04 4.71
C ASP A 411 -9.60 -15.82 6.20
N GLU A 412 -8.31 -15.82 6.55
CA GLU A 412 -7.81 -15.54 7.91
C GLU A 412 -8.01 -14.08 8.37
N ALA A 413 -8.54 -13.22 7.50
CA ALA A 413 -8.89 -11.83 7.83
C ALA A 413 -9.82 -11.72 9.06
N HIS A 414 -10.63 -12.74 9.31
CA HIS A 414 -11.64 -12.75 10.38
C HIS A 414 -11.19 -13.43 11.69
N GLN A 415 -9.97 -13.97 11.75
CA GLN A 415 -9.45 -14.46 13.02
C GLN A 415 -9.04 -13.27 13.89
N LEU A 416 -9.26 -13.37 15.21
CA LEU A 416 -8.82 -12.41 16.23
C LEU A 416 -7.32 -12.65 16.52
N PRO A 417 -6.40 -12.11 15.70
CA PRO A 417 -4.97 -12.24 15.98
C PRO A 417 -4.52 -11.15 16.92
N GLY A 418 -3.53 -11.43 17.72
CA GLY A 418 -2.86 -10.45 18.56
C GLY A 418 -3.12 -10.61 20.05
N THR A 419 -2.63 -9.65 20.82
CA THR A 419 -2.74 -9.64 22.28
C THR A 419 -4.01 -8.91 22.71
N PRO A 420 -4.96 -9.55 23.43
CA PRO A 420 -6.30 -9.02 23.66
C PRO A 420 -6.35 -7.57 24.18
N SER A 421 -5.49 -7.19 25.12
CA SER A 421 -5.47 -5.83 25.70
C SER A 421 -5.09 -4.71 24.72
N TYR A 422 -4.56 -5.04 23.53
CA TYR A 422 -4.18 -4.09 22.48
C TYR A 422 -5.15 -4.11 21.29
N LEU A 423 -6.06 -5.09 21.23
CA LEU A 423 -7.02 -5.21 20.14
C LEU A 423 -8.07 -4.10 20.22
N ALA A 424 -8.36 -3.52 19.08
CA ALA A 424 -9.40 -2.52 18.95
C ALA A 424 -10.80 -3.12 19.21
N PRO A 425 -11.74 -2.36 19.78
CA PRO A 425 -13.08 -2.84 20.13
C PRO A 425 -13.83 -3.51 18.98
N GLU A 426 -13.74 -2.95 17.77
CA GLU A 426 -14.36 -3.47 16.56
C GLU A 426 -13.77 -4.81 16.09
N SER A 427 -12.52 -5.11 16.47
CA SER A 427 -11.90 -6.41 16.17
C SER A 427 -12.63 -7.55 16.89
N PHE A 428 -13.11 -7.34 18.12
CA PHE A 428 -13.91 -8.31 18.88
C PHE A 428 -15.30 -8.55 18.26
N GLN A 429 -15.73 -7.66 17.37
CA GLN A 429 -16.99 -7.76 16.62
C GLN A 429 -16.80 -8.37 15.23
N GLY A 430 -15.59 -8.81 14.89
CA GLY A 430 -15.27 -9.40 13.59
C GLY A 430 -15.17 -8.38 12.45
N ALA A 431 -14.92 -7.11 12.76
CA ALA A 431 -14.68 -6.09 11.72
C ALA A 431 -13.45 -6.43 10.87
N ALA A 432 -13.52 -6.07 9.59
CA ALA A 432 -12.39 -6.24 8.68
C ALA A 432 -11.16 -5.46 9.17
N PRO A 433 -9.95 -5.98 8.94
CA PRO A 433 -8.73 -5.28 9.32
C PRO A 433 -8.60 -3.93 8.61
N GLU A 434 -8.34 -2.86 9.36
CA GLU A 434 -8.14 -1.51 8.86
C GLU A 434 -7.03 -0.75 9.63
N PRO A 435 -6.43 0.33 9.05
CA PRO A 435 -5.35 1.09 9.68
C PRO A 435 -5.68 1.64 11.07
N ARG A 436 -6.94 1.99 11.34
CA ARG A 436 -7.39 2.52 12.65
C ARG A 436 -7.22 1.53 13.80
N GLN A 437 -7.18 0.23 13.51
CA GLN A 437 -6.92 -0.82 14.51
C GLN A 437 -5.46 -0.79 14.98
N ASP A 438 -4.50 -0.60 14.06
CA ASP A 438 -3.08 -0.41 14.42
C ASP A 438 -2.87 0.90 15.19
N LEU A 439 -3.58 1.97 14.82
CA LEU A 439 -3.53 3.26 15.54
C LEU A 439 -4.10 3.16 16.96
N TYR A 440 -5.16 2.38 17.16
CA TYR A 440 -5.68 2.07 18.49
C TYR A 440 -4.64 1.29 19.32
N ALA A 441 -4.05 0.24 18.76
CA ALA A 441 -3.00 -0.56 19.41
C ALA A 441 -1.77 0.30 19.77
N ALA A 442 -1.38 1.23 18.88
CA ALA A 442 -0.34 2.23 19.17
C ALA A 442 -0.74 3.16 20.32
N GLY A 443 -1.99 3.61 20.35
CA GLY A 443 -2.55 4.40 21.46
C GLY A 443 -2.47 3.67 22.80
N VAL A 444 -2.89 2.39 22.85
CA VAL A 444 -2.76 1.54 24.05
C VAL A 444 -1.30 1.37 24.46
N THR A 445 -0.42 1.12 23.48
CA THR A 445 1.02 0.97 23.71
C THR A 445 1.63 2.23 24.31
N LEU A 446 1.38 3.38 23.69
CA LEU A 446 1.88 4.67 24.14
C LEU A 446 1.32 5.06 25.52
N TYR A 447 0.03 4.78 25.78
CA TYR A 447 -0.58 4.95 27.10
C TYR A 447 0.11 4.10 28.16
N ARG A 448 0.31 2.80 27.88
CA ARG A 448 0.96 1.85 28.80
C ARG A 448 2.38 2.26 29.13
N LEU A 449 3.13 2.78 28.16
CA LEU A 449 4.50 3.28 28.37
C LEU A 449 4.57 4.48 29.34
N LEU A 450 3.51 5.28 29.44
CA LEU A 450 3.42 6.40 30.39
C LEU A 450 2.90 5.99 31.77
N CYS A 451 1.91 5.08 31.82
CA CYS A 451 1.11 4.83 32.99
C CYS A 451 1.33 3.45 33.62
N GLU A 452 2.02 2.53 32.94
CA GLU A 452 2.15 1.09 33.29
C GLU A 452 0.79 0.39 33.47
N ARG A 453 -0.28 0.97 32.92
CA ARG A 453 -1.66 0.50 33.02
C ARG A 453 -2.28 0.45 31.65
N TYR A 454 -3.34 -0.35 31.51
CA TYR A 454 -4.17 -0.35 30.31
C TYR A 454 -5.33 0.65 30.46
N PRO A 455 -5.73 1.34 29.38
CA PRO A 455 -6.77 2.37 29.44
C PRO A 455 -8.16 1.83 29.81
N TYR A 456 -8.44 0.57 29.49
CA TYR A 456 -9.68 -0.14 29.80
C TYR A 456 -9.52 -1.27 30.81
N GLY A 457 -8.36 -1.34 31.48
CA GLY A 457 -7.95 -2.50 32.26
C GLY A 457 -7.32 -3.60 31.40
N GLU A 458 -6.80 -4.64 32.04
CA GLU A 458 -6.23 -5.79 31.36
C GLU A 458 -7.36 -6.69 30.84
N ILE A 459 -7.25 -7.11 29.58
CA ILE A 459 -8.21 -8.00 28.93
C ILE A 459 -7.55 -9.36 28.78
N GLU A 460 -8.12 -10.38 29.41
CA GLU A 460 -7.64 -11.76 29.30
C GLU A 460 -8.12 -12.42 28.01
N ALA A 461 -7.43 -13.47 27.61
CA ALA A 461 -7.84 -14.30 26.48
C ALA A 461 -9.26 -14.87 26.72
N PHE A 462 -10.07 -14.91 25.66
CA PHE A 462 -11.46 -15.40 25.68
C PHE A 462 -12.47 -14.54 26.45
N GLN A 463 -12.10 -13.36 26.96
CA GLN A 463 -13.06 -12.42 27.51
C GLN A 463 -13.77 -11.65 26.39
N HIS A 464 -15.05 -11.31 26.66
CA HIS A 464 -15.80 -10.33 25.85
C HIS A 464 -15.78 -8.98 26.58
N PRO A 465 -14.78 -8.11 26.27
CA PRO A 465 -14.63 -6.86 26.99
C PRO A 465 -15.78 -5.88 26.68
N ARG A 466 -16.15 -5.08 27.71
CA ARG A 466 -17.04 -3.94 27.51
C ARG A 466 -16.22 -2.67 27.50
N PHE A 467 -16.22 -1.98 26.37
CA PHE A 467 -15.50 -0.73 26.19
C PHE A 467 -16.41 0.44 26.57
N GLY A 468 -16.15 1.04 27.75
CA GLY A 468 -16.75 2.31 28.15
C GLY A 468 -15.88 3.50 27.74
N SER A 469 -15.75 4.50 28.59
CA SER A 469 -14.77 5.57 28.40
C SER A 469 -13.40 5.11 28.89
N PRO A 470 -12.31 5.38 28.11
CA PRO A 470 -10.97 5.05 28.56
C PRO A 470 -10.57 5.89 29.77
N THR A 471 -9.79 5.31 30.68
CA THR A 471 -9.28 6.06 31.83
C THR A 471 -8.27 7.09 31.35
N PRO A 472 -8.42 8.41 31.66
CA PRO A 472 -7.45 9.42 31.29
C PRO A 472 -6.06 9.12 31.88
N ALA A 473 -5.00 9.34 31.11
CA ALA A 473 -3.62 9.12 31.56
C ALA A 473 -3.25 10.04 32.72
N SER A 474 -3.81 11.25 32.74
CA SER A 474 -3.66 12.25 33.83
C SER A 474 -4.11 11.75 35.18
N ARG A 475 -4.99 10.72 35.24
CA ARG A 475 -5.36 10.07 36.51
C ARG A 475 -4.18 9.37 37.18
N TYR A 476 -3.27 8.82 36.41
CA TYR A 476 -2.08 8.13 36.92
C TYR A 476 -0.82 9.00 36.85
N ARG A 477 -0.82 9.98 35.97
CA ARG A 477 0.27 10.92 35.71
C ARG A 477 -0.27 12.35 35.63
N PRO A 478 -0.54 12.97 36.79
CA PRO A 478 -1.07 14.34 36.85
C PRO A 478 -0.16 15.41 36.25
N ASP A 479 1.11 15.08 36.05
CA ASP A 479 2.13 15.91 35.41
C ASP A 479 2.00 16.01 33.89
N LEU A 480 1.13 15.20 33.26
CA LEU A 480 0.94 15.21 31.81
C LEU A 480 0.18 16.46 31.33
N PRO A 481 0.59 17.06 30.20
CA PRO A 481 -0.13 18.18 29.62
C PRO A 481 -1.53 17.75 29.16
N ALA A 482 -2.53 18.62 29.33
CA ALA A 482 -3.91 18.33 28.95
C ALA A 482 -4.09 17.96 27.46
N TRP A 483 -3.31 18.56 26.57
CA TRP A 483 -3.35 18.24 25.12
C TRP A 483 -2.92 16.79 24.85
N LEU A 484 -1.94 16.27 25.60
CA LEU A 484 -1.47 14.90 25.45
C LEU A 484 -2.51 13.89 25.93
N ASP A 485 -3.16 14.20 27.06
CA ASP A 485 -4.26 13.38 27.57
C ASP A 485 -5.42 13.33 26.54
N ALA A 486 -5.78 14.47 25.96
CA ALA A 486 -6.79 14.55 24.89
C ALA A 486 -6.40 13.74 23.63
N TRP A 487 -5.12 13.83 23.22
CA TRP A 487 -4.60 13.05 22.08
C TRP A 487 -4.68 11.54 22.33
N LEU A 488 -4.25 11.09 23.53
CA LEU A 488 -4.32 9.68 23.93
C LEU A 488 -5.78 9.20 23.98
N LEU A 489 -6.68 9.97 24.58
CA LEU A 489 -8.09 9.63 24.67
C LEU A 489 -8.72 9.50 23.28
N ARG A 490 -8.38 10.38 22.35
CA ARG A 490 -8.85 10.28 20.95
C ARG A 490 -8.34 9.02 20.24
N ALA A 491 -7.07 8.66 20.43
CA ALA A 491 -6.52 7.41 19.87
C ALA A 491 -7.24 6.15 20.40
N LEU A 492 -7.79 6.24 21.61
CA LEU A 492 -8.38 5.14 22.36
C LEU A 492 -9.92 5.07 22.32
N VAL A 493 -10.61 6.01 21.68
CA VAL A 493 -12.08 5.99 21.57
C VAL A 493 -12.56 4.66 20.98
N ALA A 494 -13.64 4.11 21.55
CA ALA A 494 -14.20 2.84 21.11
C ALA A 494 -14.74 2.89 19.66
N ASP A 495 -15.34 4.02 19.27
CA ASP A 495 -15.84 4.26 17.92
C ASP A 495 -14.68 4.59 16.95
N PRO A 496 -14.38 3.74 15.94
CA PRO A 496 -13.30 3.98 14.99
C PRO A 496 -13.44 5.31 14.22
N ALA A 497 -14.66 5.78 13.98
CA ALA A 497 -14.92 7.00 13.23
C ALA A 497 -14.44 8.26 13.95
N GLN A 498 -14.31 8.21 15.28
CA GLN A 498 -13.86 9.33 16.12
C GLN A 498 -12.33 9.31 16.35
N ARG A 499 -11.64 8.24 15.97
CA ARG A 499 -10.17 8.14 16.06
C ARG A 499 -9.47 8.92 14.95
N PHE A 500 -8.15 8.90 14.99
CA PHE A 500 -7.35 9.35 13.85
C PHE A 500 -7.61 8.45 12.64
N GLU A 501 -7.75 9.05 11.48
CA GLU A 501 -7.97 8.32 10.23
C GLU A 501 -6.68 7.68 9.72
N THR A 502 -5.56 8.42 9.85
CA THR A 502 -4.24 7.99 9.39
C THR A 502 -3.16 8.24 10.45
N ALA A 503 -2.04 7.54 10.30
CA ALA A 503 -0.86 7.76 11.16
C ALA A 503 -0.29 9.17 10.98
N GLU A 504 -0.38 9.73 9.78
CA GLU A 504 0.06 11.08 9.47
C GLU A 504 -0.81 12.13 10.19
N GLN A 505 -2.13 11.93 10.24
CA GLN A 505 -3.02 12.80 11.01
C GLN A 505 -2.67 12.76 12.50
N ALA A 506 -2.51 11.54 13.05
CA ALA A 506 -2.14 11.36 14.45
C ALA A 506 -0.80 12.04 14.79
N LEU A 507 0.18 11.94 13.89
CA LEU A 507 1.49 12.58 14.02
C LEU A 507 1.39 14.11 13.97
N LEU A 508 0.67 14.66 13.01
CA LEU A 508 0.52 16.10 12.84
C LEU A 508 -0.13 16.73 14.09
N GLU A 509 -1.17 16.11 14.63
CA GLU A 509 -1.85 16.61 15.84
C GLU A 509 -0.98 16.46 17.10
N LEU A 510 -0.13 15.42 17.17
CA LEU A 510 0.85 15.26 18.23
C LEU A 510 1.89 16.40 18.21
N GLU A 511 2.47 16.69 17.06
CA GLU A 511 3.46 17.75 16.85
C GLU A 511 2.86 19.15 17.11
N GLN A 512 1.62 19.39 16.69
CA GLN A 512 0.92 20.64 16.96
C GLN A 512 0.67 20.85 18.47
N GLY A 513 0.27 19.80 19.18
CA GLY A 513 0.08 19.85 20.63
C GLY A 513 1.38 20.18 21.37
N GLU A 514 2.49 19.55 21.00
CA GLU A 514 3.82 19.85 21.53
C GLU A 514 4.24 21.29 21.25
N HIS A 515 4.04 21.76 20.04
CA HIS A 515 4.41 23.12 19.64
C HIS A 515 3.61 24.18 20.41
N GLN A 516 2.29 24.00 20.54
CA GLN A 516 1.43 24.90 21.31
C GLN A 516 1.80 24.93 22.81
N ALA A 517 2.11 23.76 23.40
CA ALA A 517 2.59 23.67 24.77
C ALA A 517 3.94 24.37 24.95
N GLY A 518 4.85 24.24 23.99
CA GLY A 518 6.14 24.95 23.97
C GLY A 518 5.98 26.47 23.88
N LEU A 519 5.00 26.95 23.13
CA LEU A 519 4.67 28.38 23.06
C LEU A 519 4.01 28.87 24.35
N ALA A 520 3.11 28.07 24.96
CA ALA A 520 2.46 28.40 26.21
C ALA A 520 3.43 28.42 27.40
N SER A 521 4.51 27.65 27.38
CA SER A 521 5.53 27.61 28.42
C SER A 521 6.55 28.77 28.32
N ARG A 522 6.59 29.50 27.18
CA ARG A 522 7.41 30.72 27.11
C ARG A 522 6.80 31.79 27.98
N PRO A 523 7.58 32.42 28.90
CA PRO A 523 7.07 33.50 29.72
C PRO A 523 6.58 34.64 28.81
N ARG A 524 5.27 34.84 28.80
CA ARG A 524 4.67 35.96 28.06
C ARG A 524 5.25 37.27 28.60
N PRO A 525 5.56 38.25 27.74
CA PRO A 525 6.02 39.55 28.18
C PRO A 525 5.06 40.14 29.24
N LEU A 526 5.60 40.87 30.22
CA LEU A 526 4.80 41.51 31.28
C LEU A 526 3.62 42.34 30.74
N LEU A 527 3.79 42.91 29.57
CA LEU A 527 2.76 43.64 28.82
C LEU A 527 1.51 42.81 28.53
N GLU A 528 1.68 41.49 28.19
CA GLU A 528 0.57 40.59 27.85
C GLU A 528 0.03 39.86 29.10
N ARG A 529 0.87 39.64 30.09
CA ARG A 529 0.52 38.90 31.31
C ARG A 529 -0.27 39.72 32.31
N GLU A 530 0.12 40.99 32.50
CA GLU A 530 -0.51 41.92 33.44
C GLU A 530 -0.38 43.35 32.89
N PRO A 531 -1.16 43.71 31.87
CA PRO A 531 -1.00 45.00 31.21
C PRO A 531 -1.19 46.18 32.17
N LEU A 532 -2.09 46.07 33.15
CA LEU A 532 -2.31 47.09 34.17
C LEU A 532 -1.09 47.33 35.08
N ARG A 533 -0.39 46.28 35.46
CA ARG A 533 0.86 46.40 36.27
C ARG A 533 2.00 47.00 35.45
N PHE A 534 2.12 46.61 34.18
CA PHE A 534 3.12 47.17 33.29
C PHE A 534 2.92 48.68 33.11
N TRP A 535 1.69 49.12 32.79
CA TRP A 535 1.38 50.52 32.62
C TRP A 535 1.47 51.35 33.91
N ARG A 536 1.09 50.78 35.06
CA ARG A 536 1.32 51.40 36.36
C ARG A 536 2.81 51.56 36.67
N GLY A 537 3.64 50.55 36.42
CA GLY A 537 5.09 50.64 36.59
C GLY A 537 5.71 51.70 35.70
N LEU A 538 5.28 51.78 34.42
CA LEU A 538 5.76 52.77 33.46
C LEU A 538 5.35 54.20 33.90
N ALA A 539 4.10 54.37 34.35
CA ALA A 539 3.60 55.65 34.86
C ALA A 539 4.37 56.12 36.09
N LEU A 540 4.66 55.20 37.02
CA LEU A 540 5.45 55.49 38.23
C LEU A 540 6.90 55.86 37.89
N ALA A 541 7.51 55.14 36.95
CA ALA A 541 8.86 55.47 36.47
C ALA A 541 8.90 56.84 35.77
N SER A 542 7.90 57.15 34.95
CA SER A 542 7.75 58.44 34.29
C SER A 542 7.56 59.60 35.33
N LEU A 543 6.73 59.35 36.35
CA LEU A 543 6.52 60.33 37.42
C LEU A 543 7.79 60.62 38.21
N LEU A 544 8.55 59.57 38.58
CA LEU A 544 9.83 59.71 39.27
C LEU A 544 10.88 60.42 38.41
N PHE A 545 10.91 60.13 37.13
CA PHE A 545 11.80 60.82 36.19
C PHE A 545 11.48 62.29 36.05
N ASN A 546 10.18 62.65 35.96
CA ASN A 546 9.74 64.02 35.89
C ASN A 546 10.04 64.79 37.20
N LEU A 547 9.84 64.16 38.38
CA LEU A 547 10.19 64.74 39.67
C LEU A 547 11.69 64.95 39.80
N ALA A 548 12.53 64.02 39.34
CA ALA A 548 13.98 64.16 39.31
C ALA A 548 14.43 65.30 38.38
N LEU A 549 13.76 65.43 37.23
CA LEU A 549 14.05 66.49 36.25
C LEU A 549 13.66 67.87 36.84
N LEU A 550 12.52 67.95 37.50
CA LEU A 550 12.06 69.18 38.18
C LEU A 550 13.01 69.60 39.33
N ALA A 551 13.45 68.64 40.14
CA ALA A 551 14.42 68.86 41.20
C ALA A 551 15.80 69.30 40.65
N TRP A 552 16.19 68.79 39.47
CA TRP A 552 17.42 69.20 38.81
C TRP A 552 17.28 70.64 38.26
N LEU A 553 16.16 70.95 37.59
CA LEU A 553 15.83 72.28 37.07
C LEU A 553 15.71 73.35 38.19
N LEU A 554 15.26 72.98 39.38
CA LEU A 554 15.18 73.89 40.54
C LEU A 554 16.53 74.09 41.24
N ARG A 555 17.54 73.29 40.98
CA ARG A 555 18.91 73.39 41.51
C ARG A 555 19.89 74.12 40.61
N HIS A 556 19.52 74.27 39.31
CA HIS A 556 20.28 75.03 38.32
C HIS A 556 19.49 76.17 37.72
#